data_bba7eed262d6a529338e80905c87b31c
#
_entry.id   bba7eed262d6a529338e80905c87b31c
#
_cell.length_a   1.000
_cell.length_b   1.000
_cell.length_c   1.000
_cell.angle_alpha   90.00
_cell.angle_beta   90.00
_cell.angle_gamma   90.00
#
_symmetry.space_group_name_H-M   'P 1'
#
loop_
_entity.id
_entity.type
_entity.pdbx_description
1 polymer ?
#
loop_
_entity_poly.entity_id
_entity_poly.type
_entity_poly.pdbx_seq_one_letter_code
_entity_poly.pdbx_strand_id
1 'polypeptide(L)'
;MKWGFRWYGEKGDSIPLKYVRQIPGINGIIGTLLTKMPGDVWEISEIEELKASVESQGLELLGIESVAIHDAIKAGTDERDYYIDNYIRTIKNLSRCGVRLICYSFKPIFGWAKTDLFNENNDGSYSLLYDQKIVDQMEPGEMYQLIHSQSKGFKLPGWEEERLKKFAQLEKLYEVMTEEELFENLTYFLEKVIPVCEKADVKMAIHPDDPPWELFGFPRVTKNLGDLKKILNAVDSPYNGLTLCTGSLGANPENDLVEIIHEVGSRIHFVHFRNVEFLGERKFKETAHPSTEGSLDMYHIMKALVQEGFDGPIRPDHGRTVWGEVAMPGYGLYDRAMGLTYMQGLYEAISKEKPLGEHYE
;
A
#
# COMPACT_ATOMS: atom_id res chain seq x y z
N MET A 1 0.10 16.02 9.40
CA MET A 1 -0.38 14.76 8.74
C MET A 1 -1.76 14.98 8.17
N LYS A 2 -2.08 14.32 7.03
CA LYS A 2 -3.42 14.29 6.42
C LYS A 2 -4.04 12.91 6.63
N TRP A 3 -5.17 12.84 7.33
CA TRP A 3 -5.86 11.60 7.67
C TRP A 3 -6.68 11.10 6.49
N GLY A 4 -6.28 9.99 5.91
CA GLY A 4 -6.87 9.40 4.72
C GLY A 4 -7.61 8.10 4.98
N PHE A 5 -8.43 7.71 4.01
CA PHE A 5 -9.12 6.43 3.97
C PHE A 5 -9.07 5.85 2.56
N ARG A 6 -8.81 4.57 2.43
CA ARG A 6 -8.81 3.89 1.13
C ARG A 6 -10.24 3.62 0.67
N TRP A 7 -10.56 4.02 -0.57
CA TRP A 7 -11.85 3.79 -1.17
C TRP A 7 -11.72 3.37 -2.64
N TYR A 8 -12.50 2.39 -3.05
CA TYR A 8 -12.40 1.71 -4.35
C TYR A 8 -13.45 2.17 -5.36
N GLY A 9 -14.12 3.29 -5.12
CA GLY A 9 -15.16 3.82 -6.00
C GLY A 9 -16.54 3.23 -5.71
N GLU A 10 -17.58 3.89 -6.19
CA GLU A 10 -18.99 3.52 -5.92
C GLU A 10 -19.35 2.10 -6.38
N LYS A 11 -18.69 1.61 -7.43
CA LYS A 11 -18.95 0.28 -8.00
C LYS A 11 -18.04 -0.81 -7.44
N GLY A 12 -16.95 -0.43 -6.79
CA GLY A 12 -15.93 -1.36 -6.29
C GLY A 12 -15.87 -1.50 -4.78
N ASP A 13 -16.44 -0.55 -4.05
CA ASP A 13 -16.42 -0.53 -2.59
C ASP A 13 -17.82 -0.77 -2.03
N SER A 14 -17.92 -1.53 -0.95
CA SER A 14 -19.16 -1.70 -0.18
C SER A 14 -19.44 -0.52 0.76
N ILE A 15 -18.43 0.33 1.00
CA ILE A 15 -18.50 1.42 1.96
C ILE A 15 -18.86 2.72 1.25
N PRO A 16 -20.05 3.31 1.50
CA PRO A 16 -20.41 4.60 0.97
C PRO A 16 -19.54 5.73 1.54
N LEU A 17 -19.10 6.66 0.71
CA LEU A 17 -18.30 7.82 1.14
C LEU A 17 -18.96 8.65 2.25
N LYS A 18 -20.31 8.73 2.28
CA LYS A 18 -21.06 9.40 3.34
C LYS A 18 -20.80 8.81 4.73
N TYR A 19 -20.41 7.54 4.84
CA TYR A 19 -20.03 6.92 6.11
C TYR A 19 -18.56 7.22 6.45
N VAL A 20 -17.69 7.19 5.45
CA VAL A 20 -16.29 7.59 5.63
C VAL A 20 -16.20 9.03 6.15
N ARG A 21 -17.00 9.94 5.60
CA ARG A 21 -17.07 11.33 6.06
C ARG A 21 -17.44 11.48 7.55
N GLN A 22 -18.13 10.51 8.15
CA GLN A 22 -18.53 10.55 9.57
C GLN A 22 -17.38 10.19 10.51
N ILE A 23 -16.25 9.70 9.99
CA ILE A 23 -15.08 9.41 10.81
C ILE A 23 -14.49 10.74 11.30
N PRO A 24 -14.35 10.96 12.61
CA PRO A 24 -13.82 12.21 13.14
C PRO A 24 -12.47 12.58 12.56
N GLY A 25 -12.28 13.83 12.18
CA GLY A 25 -11.00 14.35 11.71
C GLY A 25 -10.52 13.84 10.34
N ILE A 26 -11.30 13.05 9.62
CA ILE A 26 -10.93 12.60 8.27
C ILE A 26 -10.73 13.80 7.32
N ASN A 27 -9.63 13.80 6.57
CA ASN A 27 -9.36 14.83 5.56
C ASN A 27 -9.81 14.39 4.17
N GLY A 28 -9.57 13.13 3.81
CA GLY A 28 -9.86 12.73 2.44
C GLY A 28 -9.63 11.26 2.13
N ILE A 29 -9.58 10.99 0.84
CA ILE A 29 -9.59 9.67 0.24
C ILE A 29 -8.28 9.40 -0.50
N ILE A 30 -7.79 8.17 -0.37
CA ILE A 30 -6.86 7.57 -1.32
C ILE A 30 -7.70 6.75 -2.30
N GLY A 31 -7.79 7.21 -3.53
CA GLY A 31 -8.69 6.66 -4.56
C GLY A 31 -8.02 5.71 -5.53
N THR A 32 -8.82 5.11 -6.41
CA THR A 32 -8.37 4.29 -7.55
C THR A 32 -9.42 4.28 -8.66
N LEU A 33 -9.00 3.86 -9.86
CA LEU A 33 -9.91 3.48 -10.95
C LEU A 33 -9.81 1.97 -11.19
N LEU A 34 -10.72 1.19 -10.58
CA LEU A 34 -10.77 -0.27 -10.71
C LEU A 34 -11.10 -0.77 -12.13
N THR A 35 -11.49 0.13 -13.02
CA THR A 35 -11.76 -0.17 -14.44
C THR A 35 -10.50 -0.19 -15.29
N LYS A 36 -9.38 0.30 -14.74
CA LYS A 36 -8.10 0.39 -15.46
C LYS A 36 -7.27 -0.86 -15.24
N MET A 37 -6.78 -1.40 -16.33
CA MET A 37 -5.82 -2.50 -16.31
C MET A 37 -4.39 -1.94 -16.20
N PRO A 38 -3.41 -2.75 -15.73
CA PRO A 38 -2.01 -2.36 -15.77
C PRO A 38 -1.59 -1.93 -17.17
N GLY A 39 -1.00 -0.73 -17.29
CA GLY A 39 -0.56 -0.15 -18.55
C GLY A 39 -1.60 0.72 -19.28
N ASP A 40 -2.85 0.77 -18.81
CA ASP A 40 -3.84 1.70 -19.35
C ASP A 40 -3.53 3.15 -18.97
N VAL A 41 -3.83 4.07 -19.89
CA VAL A 41 -3.81 5.50 -19.60
C VAL A 41 -5.07 5.87 -18.81
N TRP A 42 -4.89 6.61 -17.72
CA TRP A 42 -6.00 7.23 -16.99
C TRP A 42 -6.34 8.56 -17.67
N GLU A 43 -7.52 8.65 -18.24
CA GLU A 43 -7.95 9.87 -18.92
C GLU A 43 -8.43 10.93 -17.92
N ILE A 44 -8.28 12.20 -18.27
CA ILE A 44 -8.65 13.34 -17.40
C ILE A 44 -10.09 13.25 -16.94
N SER A 45 -11.02 12.90 -17.85
CA SER A 45 -12.45 12.78 -17.50
C SER A 45 -12.73 11.77 -16.42
N GLU A 46 -12.02 10.62 -16.42
CA GLU A 46 -12.18 9.55 -15.44
C GLU A 46 -11.60 9.95 -14.06
N ILE A 47 -10.47 10.66 -14.08
CA ILE A 47 -9.85 11.20 -12.85
C ILE A 47 -10.75 12.29 -12.25
N GLU A 48 -11.29 13.17 -13.07
CA GLU A 48 -12.21 14.23 -12.66
C GLU A 48 -13.52 13.67 -12.08
N GLU A 49 -14.07 12.59 -12.66
CA GLU A 49 -15.25 11.91 -12.13
C GLU A 49 -14.97 11.34 -10.73
N LEU A 50 -13.83 10.63 -10.54
CA LEU A 50 -13.41 10.14 -9.23
C LEU A 50 -13.27 11.29 -8.23
N LYS A 51 -12.59 12.37 -8.62
CA LYS A 51 -12.37 13.54 -7.78
C LYS A 51 -13.69 14.20 -7.39
N ALA A 52 -14.59 14.43 -8.35
CA ALA A 52 -15.90 15.02 -8.11
C ALA A 52 -16.74 14.17 -7.16
N SER A 53 -16.73 12.83 -7.29
CA SER A 53 -17.38 11.92 -6.34
C SER A 53 -16.90 12.14 -4.91
N VAL A 54 -15.57 12.25 -4.72
CA VAL A 54 -14.94 12.46 -3.40
C VAL A 54 -15.29 13.85 -2.85
N GLU A 55 -15.10 14.89 -3.68
CA GLU A 55 -15.34 16.29 -3.29
C GLU A 55 -16.82 16.62 -3.02
N SER A 56 -17.74 15.90 -3.68
CA SER A 56 -19.19 16.02 -3.42
C SER A 56 -19.56 15.69 -1.97
N GLN A 57 -18.75 14.90 -1.30
CA GLN A 57 -18.90 14.55 0.11
C GLN A 57 -18.10 15.47 1.05
N GLY A 58 -17.45 16.51 0.51
CA GLY A 58 -16.60 17.44 1.27
C GLY A 58 -15.30 16.78 1.77
N LEU A 59 -14.80 15.78 1.04
CA LEU A 59 -13.53 15.12 1.27
C LEU A 59 -12.52 15.52 0.19
N GLU A 60 -11.22 15.48 0.48
CA GLU A 60 -10.13 15.75 -0.48
C GLU A 60 -9.68 14.43 -1.14
N LEU A 61 -9.37 14.45 -2.44
CA LEU A 61 -8.65 13.34 -3.07
C LEU A 61 -7.15 13.51 -2.77
N LEU A 62 -6.67 12.83 -1.73
CA LEU A 62 -5.31 12.98 -1.20
C LEU A 62 -4.23 12.31 -2.07
N GLY A 63 -4.61 11.31 -2.84
CA GLY A 63 -3.70 10.57 -3.69
C GLY A 63 -4.36 9.37 -4.37
N ILE A 64 -3.58 8.70 -5.19
CA ILE A 64 -3.99 7.49 -5.92
C ILE A 64 -3.18 6.29 -5.43
N GLU A 65 -3.90 5.20 -5.17
CA GLU A 65 -3.31 3.89 -4.89
C GLU A 65 -4.14 2.81 -5.59
N SER A 66 -3.60 2.21 -6.67
CA SER A 66 -2.36 2.52 -7.33
C SER A 66 -2.59 2.71 -8.83
N VAL A 67 -1.66 3.43 -9.47
CA VAL A 67 -1.50 3.29 -10.92
C VAL A 67 -0.67 2.02 -11.12
N ALA A 68 -1.32 0.95 -11.60
CA ALA A 68 -0.69 -0.36 -11.74
C ALA A 68 0.38 -0.37 -12.84
N ILE A 69 1.55 -0.89 -12.54
CA ILE A 69 2.65 -1.01 -13.49
C ILE A 69 2.49 -2.30 -14.31
N HIS A 70 2.54 -2.17 -15.64
CA HIS A 70 2.43 -3.31 -16.56
C HIS A 70 3.61 -4.29 -16.40
N ASP A 71 3.35 -5.57 -16.59
CA ASP A 71 4.37 -6.61 -16.42
C ASP A 71 5.52 -6.49 -17.42
N ALA A 72 5.28 -5.93 -18.63
CA ALA A 72 6.34 -5.64 -19.59
C ALA A 72 7.41 -4.67 -19.04
N ILE A 73 7.04 -3.72 -18.18
CA ILE A 73 7.98 -2.81 -17.52
C ILE A 73 8.78 -3.58 -16.47
N LYS A 74 8.10 -4.36 -15.62
CA LYS A 74 8.73 -5.11 -14.55
C LYS A 74 9.68 -6.19 -15.08
N ALA A 75 9.31 -6.80 -16.20
CA ALA A 75 10.10 -7.85 -16.83
C ALA A 75 11.09 -7.36 -17.89
N GLY A 76 11.11 -6.06 -18.19
CA GLY A 76 12.06 -5.47 -19.13
C GLY A 76 11.89 -5.92 -20.58
N THR A 77 10.65 -6.28 -21.02
CA THR A 77 10.40 -6.73 -22.38
C THR A 77 10.46 -5.58 -23.40
N ASP A 78 10.47 -5.90 -24.70
CA ASP A 78 10.53 -4.91 -25.78
C ASP A 78 9.39 -3.88 -25.75
N GLU A 79 8.24 -4.24 -25.16
CA GLU A 79 7.08 -3.35 -25.07
C GLU A 79 7.16 -2.38 -23.87
N ARG A 80 8.19 -2.48 -23.02
CA ARG A 80 8.28 -1.68 -21.77
C ARG A 80 8.17 -0.19 -21.99
N ASP A 81 8.80 0.35 -23.06
CA ASP A 81 8.81 1.80 -23.33
C ASP A 81 7.41 2.31 -23.71
N TYR A 82 6.63 1.53 -24.46
CA TYR A 82 5.23 1.86 -24.75
C TYR A 82 4.40 2.01 -23.47
N TYR A 83 4.54 1.08 -22.52
CA TYR A 83 3.82 1.15 -21.25
C TYR A 83 4.37 2.22 -20.29
N ILE A 84 5.66 2.53 -20.36
CA ILE A 84 6.25 3.67 -19.64
C ILE A 84 5.66 4.99 -20.16
N ASP A 85 5.52 5.15 -21.48
CA ASP A 85 4.90 6.33 -22.06
C ASP A 85 3.43 6.50 -21.65
N ASN A 86 2.68 5.40 -21.55
CA ASN A 86 1.32 5.40 -21.02
C ASN A 86 1.29 5.82 -19.53
N TYR A 87 2.24 5.34 -18.75
CA TYR A 87 2.39 5.72 -17.33
C TYR A 87 2.71 7.22 -17.19
N ILE A 88 3.61 7.73 -18.02
CA ILE A 88 3.97 9.16 -18.10
C ILE A 88 2.75 10.03 -18.47
N ARG A 89 1.93 9.58 -19.42
CA ARG A 89 0.66 10.27 -19.74
C ARG A 89 -0.28 10.32 -18.55
N THR A 90 -0.41 9.21 -17.83
CA THR A 90 -1.21 9.12 -16.60
C THR A 90 -0.71 10.08 -15.52
N ILE A 91 0.61 10.16 -15.27
CA ILE A 91 1.20 11.13 -14.33
C ILE A 91 0.80 12.57 -14.71
N LYS A 92 0.92 12.92 -15.99
CA LYS A 92 0.57 14.26 -16.49
C LYS A 92 -0.92 14.56 -16.32
N ASN A 93 -1.79 13.58 -16.57
CA ASN A 93 -3.23 13.73 -16.42
C ASN A 93 -3.63 13.88 -14.93
N LEU A 94 -3.05 13.08 -14.03
CA LEU A 94 -3.23 13.21 -12.59
C LEU A 94 -2.79 14.57 -12.08
N SER A 95 -1.62 15.06 -12.53
CA SER A 95 -1.13 16.39 -12.20
C SER A 95 -2.10 17.51 -12.61
N ARG A 96 -2.67 17.44 -13.83
CA ARG A 96 -3.66 18.40 -14.34
C ARG A 96 -4.93 18.42 -13.49
N CYS A 97 -5.34 17.27 -12.96
CA CYS A 97 -6.49 17.16 -12.06
C CYS A 97 -6.13 17.51 -10.59
N GLY A 98 -4.90 17.96 -10.32
CA GLY A 98 -4.46 18.37 -8.99
C GLY A 98 -4.03 17.23 -8.05
N VAL A 99 -3.92 16.00 -8.53
CA VAL A 99 -3.40 14.87 -7.75
C VAL A 99 -1.87 14.96 -7.68
N ARG A 100 -1.32 14.84 -6.47
CA ARG A 100 0.11 15.07 -6.18
C ARG A 100 0.82 13.85 -5.59
N LEU A 101 0.12 12.71 -5.44
CA LEU A 101 0.67 11.48 -4.87
C LEU A 101 0.19 10.27 -5.65
N ILE A 102 1.15 9.43 -6.04
CA ILE A 102 0.90 8.10 -6.63
C ILE A 102 1.62 7.05 -5.79
N CYS A 103 0.86 6.20 -5.11
CA CYS A 103 1.36 4.94 -4.56
C CYS A 103 1.41 3.90 -5.68
N TYR A 104 2.50 3.15 -5.78
CA TYR A 104 2.68 2.10 -6.78
C TYR A 104 3.44 0.90 -6.20
N SER A 105 3.37 -0.24 -6.90
CA SER A 105 4.07 -1.47 -6.53
C SER A 105 4.86 -2.01 -7.72
N PHE A 106 6.03 -2.59 -7.44
CA PHE A 106 6.89 -3.21 -8.47
C PHE A 106 7.13 -4.69 -8.15
N LYS A 107 6.03 -5.44 -8.08
CA LYS A 107 6.00 -6.84 -7.61
C LYS A 107 5.68 -7.78 -8.77
N PRO A 108 6.51 -8.82 -9.01
CA PRO A 108 6.16 -9.90 -9.91
C PRO A 108 4.88 -10.61 -9.46
N ILE A 109 3.99 -10.86 -10.37
CA ILE A 109 2.75 -11.64 -10.26
C ILE A 109 1.85 -11.19 -9.10
N PHE A 110 2.22 -11.44 -7.85
CA PHE A 110 1.39 -11.21 -6.66
C PHE A 110 1.64 -9.85 -6.05
N GLY A 111 0.63 -9.00 -6.00
CA GLY A 111 0.70 -7.68 -5.36
C GLY A 111 0.81 -7.77 -3.83
N TRP A 112 0.14 -8.76 -3.24
CA TRP A 112 0.17 -9.15 -1.84
C TRP A 112 -0.28 -10.61 -1.73
N ALA A 113 0.04 -11.30 -0.63
CA ALA A 113 -0.38 -12.67 -0.42
C ALA A 113 -0.86 -12.90 1.01
N LYS A 114 -1.94 -13.66 1.13
CA LYS A 114 -2.47 -14.18 2.39
C LYS A 114 -2.95 -15.62 2.15
N THR A 115 -2.88 -16.45 3.18
CA THR A 115 -3.32 -17.85 3.11
C THR A 115 -4.73 -18.06 3.65
N ASP A 116 -5.28 -17.06 4.34
CA ASP A 116 -6.67 -17.02 4.76
C ASP A 116 -7.14 -15.56 4.84
N LEU A 117 -8.26 -15.25 4.17
CA LEU A 117 -8.84 -13.90 4.19
C LEU A 117 -9.88 -13.73 5.30
N PHE A 118 -10.25 -14.78 6.00
CA PHE A 118 -11.27 -14.79 7.05
C PHE A 118 -10.87 -15.68 8.24
N ASN A 119 -9.59 -15.60 8.65
CA ASN A 119 -9.13 -16.30 9.86
C ASN A 119 -9.88 -15.77 11.07
N GLU A 120 -10.62 -16.65 11.74
CA GLU A 120 -11.43 -16.32 12.92
C GLU A 120 -10.55 -16.07 14.15
N ASN A 121 -10.77 -14.94 14.82
CA ASN A 121 -10.12 -14.59 16.08
C ASN A 121 -10.95 -15.04 17.28
N ASN A 122 -10.35 -15.10 18.46
CA ASN A 122 -11.00 -15.55 19.69
C ASN A 122 -12.22 -14.68 20.10
N ASP A 123 -12.28 -13.44 19.63
CA ASP A 123 -13.39 -12.51 19.87
C ASP A 123 -14.51 -12.61 18.81
N GLY A 124 -14.41 -13.56 17.88
CA GLY A 124 -15.34 -13.75 16.78
C GLY A 124 -15.20 -12.78 15.62
N SER A 125 -14.18 -11.92 15.63
CA SER A 125 -13.79 -11.12 14.45
C SER A 125 -12.96 -11.93 13.47
N TYR A 126 -12.77 -11.42 12.26
CA TYR A 126 -11.96 -12.08 11.23
C TYR A 126 -10.79 -11.21 10.80
N SER A 127 -9.64 -11.84 10.56
CA SER A 127 -8.39 -11.20 10.12
C SER A 127 -7.81 -11.87 8.88
N LEU A 128 -7.01 -11.13 8.14
CA LEU A 128 -6.15 -11.70 7.10
C LEU A 128 -4.96 -12.41 7.75
N LEU A 129 -4.71 -13.66 7.35
CA LEU A 129 -3.62 -14.51 7.85
C LEU A 129 -2.66 -14.88 6.72
N TYR A 130 -1.38 -14.87 7.00
CA TYR A 130 -0.34 -15.46 6.17
C TYR A 130 0.41 -16.55 6.94
N ASP A 131 0.61 -17.70 6.30
CA ASP A 131 1.41 -18.82 6.83
C ASP A 131 2.31 -19.38 5.72
N GLN A 132 3.63 -19.20 5.84
CA GLN A 132 4.61 -19.69 4.87
C GLN A 132 4.52 -21.21 4.68
N LYS A 133 4.24 -21.98 5.73
CA LYS A 133 4.14 -23.45 5.63
C LYS A 133 3.00 -23.90 4.71
N ILE A 134 1.96 -23.10 4.59
CA ILE A 134 0.87 -23.35 3.64
C ILE A 134 1.35 -23.01 2.24
N VAL A 135 2.02 -21.86 2.07
CA VAL A 135 2.57 -21.43 0.77
C VAL A 135 3.60 -22.41 0.22
N ASP A 136 4.45 -22.98 1.08
CA ASP A 136 5.49 -23.96 0.70
C ASP A 136 4.89 -25.29 0.16
N GLN A 137 3.60 -25.51 0.38
CA GLN A 137 2.86 -26.70 -0.08
C GLN A 137 1.97 -26.42 -1.29
N MET A 138 1.99 -25.17 -1.79
CA MET A 138 1.17 -24.73 -2.91
C MET A 138 2.00 -24.50 -4.18
N GLU A 139 1.37 -24.75 -5.30
CA GLU A 139 1.80 -24.19 -6.57
C GLU A 139 1.30 -22.73 -6.70
N PRO A 140 2.02 -21.86 -7.44
CA PRO A 140 1.63 -20.45 -7.57
C PRO A 140 0.19 -20.24 -8.05
N GLY A 141 -0.31 -21.08 -8.95
CA GLY A 141 -1.70 -21.04 -9.44
C GLY A 141 -2.76 -21.35 -8.38
N GLU A 142 -2.41 -22.15 -7.37
CA GLU A 142 -3.33 -22.50 -6.28
C GLU A 142 -3.57 -21.32 -5.34
N MET A 143 -2.55 -20.48 -5.13
CA MET A 143 -2.69 -19.21 -4.39
C MET A 143 -3.76 -18.31 -5.03
N TYR A 144 -3.78 -18.25 -6.37
CA TYR A 144 -4.82 -17.51 -7.07
C TYR A 144 -6.21 -18.06 -6.80
N GLN A 145 -6.39 -19.38 -6.91
CA GLN A 145 -7.68 -20.03 -6.66
C GLN A 145 -8.14 -19.81 -5.23
N LEU A 146 -7.21 -19.88 -4.26
CA LEU A 146 -7.49 -19.63 -2.85
C LEU A 146 -8.05 -18.22 -2.64
N ILE A 147 -7.32 -17.21 -3.09
CA ILE A 147 -7.71 -15.80 -2.94
C ILE A 147 -9.03 -15.51 -3.65
N HIS A 148 -9.21 -16.03 -4.88
CA HIS A 148 -10.45 -15.85 -5.63
C HIS A 148 -11.65 -16.49 -4.92
N SER A 149 -11.51 -17.71 -4.42
CA SER A 149 -12.58 -18.42 -3.69
C SER A 149 -13.02 -17.69 -2.42
N GLN A 150 -12.08 -17.04 -1.73
CA GLN A 150 -12.34 -16.30 -0.48
C GLN A 150 -12.71 -14.83 -0.71
N SER A 151 -12.66 -14.32 -1.93
CA SER A 151 -12.95 -12.91 -2.23
C SER A 151 -14.39 -12.48 -1.98
N LYS A 152 -15.32 -13.44 -1.80
CA LYS A 152 -16.78 -13.20 -1.67
C LYS A 152 -17.36 -12.33 -2.79
N GLY A 153 -16.77 -12.42 -4.00
CA GLY A 153 -17.21 -11.66 -5.17
C GLY A 153 -16.65 -10.23 -5.27
N PHE A 154 -15.84 -9.80 -4.32
CA PHE A 154 -15.13 -8.53 -4.44
C PHE A 154 -13.95 -8.63 -5.41
N LYS A 155 -13.72 -7.56 -6.18
CA LYS A 155 -12.51 -7.42 -6.99
C LYS A 155 -11.36 -6.98 -6.10
N LEU A 156 -10.41 -7.88 -5.92
CA LEU A 156 -9.24 -7.61 -5.08
C LEU A 156 -8.12 -6.98 -5.93
N PRO A 157 -7.61 -5.79 -5.59
CA PRO A 157 -6.51 -5.16 -6.30
C PRO A 157 -5.25 -6.04 -6.30
N GLY A 158 -4.59 -6.14 -7.45
CA GLY A 158 -3.43 -7.03 -7.64
C GLY A 158 -3.79 -8.49 -7.98
N TRP A 159 -5.10 -8.81 -8.00
CA TRP A 159 -5.65 -10.13 -8.31
C TRP A 159 -6.68 -10.06 -9.46
N GLU A 160 -6.42 -9.18 -10.43
CA GLU A 160 -7.30 -8.97 -11.58
C GLU A 160 -7.41 -10.27 -12.42
N GLU A 161 -8.63 -10.74 -12.63
CA GLU A 161 -8.91 -12.01 -13.35
C GLU A 161 -8.30 -12.05 -14.74
N GLU A 162 -8.37 -10.94 -15.49
CA GLU A 162 -7.83 -10.85 -16.85
C GLU A 162 -6.30 -11.00 -16.89
N ARG A 163 -5.60 -10.49 -15.87
CA ARG A 163 -4.16 -10.67 -15.73
C ARG A 163 -3.83 -12.13 -15.42
N LEU A 164 -4.62 -12.75 -14.61
CA LEU A 164 -4.41 -14.12 -14.13
C LEU A 164 -4.81 -15.19 -15.16
N LYS A 165 -5.64 -14.88 -16.14
CA LYS A 165 -5.82 -15.71 -17.35
C LYS A 165 -4.51 -15.89 -18.12
N LYS A 166 -3.55 -14.98 -17.95
CA LYS A 166 -2.20 -15.05 -18.52
C LYS A 166 -1.16 -15.62 -17.52
N PHE A 167 -1.62 -16.22 -16.43
CA PHE A 167 -0.75 -16.63 -15.31
C PHE A 167 0.45 -17.47 -15.77
N ALA A 168 0.24 -18.52 -16.56
CA ALA A 168 1.33 -19.37 -17.05
C ALA A 168 2.35 -18.64 -17.93
N GLN A 169 1.96 -17.52 -18.57
CA GLN A 169 2.88 -16.67 -19.33
C GLN A 169 3.68 -15.77 -18.39
N LEU A 170 3.02 -15.22 -17.36
CA LEU A 170 3.68 -14.41 -16.34
C LEU A 170 4.66 -15.24 -15.50
N GLU A 171 4.27 -16.45 -15.13
CA GLU A 171 5.12 -17.39 -14.41
C GLU A 171 6.43 -17.64 -15.16
N LYS A 172 6.36 -18.02 -16.44
CA LYS A 172 7.56 -18.19 -17.29
C LYS A 172 8.42 -16.94 -17.41
N LEU A 173 7.80 -15.76 -17.38
CA LEU A 173 8.49 -14.50 -17.51
C LEU A 173 9.34 -14.17 -16.27
N TYR A 174 8.86 -14.60 -15.09
CA TYR A 174 9.52 -14.31 -13.82
C TYR A 174 10.28 -15.50 -13.20
N GLU A 175 10.07 -16.73 -13.69
CA GLU A 175 10.69 -17.97 -13.17
C GLU A 175 12.22 -17.91 -13.16
N VAL A 176 12.81 -17.27 -14.17
CA VAL A 176 14.28 -17.17 -14.34
C VAL A 176 14.82 -15.79 -13.97
N MET A 177 13.95 -14.87 -13.55
CA MET A 177 14.34 -13.50 -13.24
C MET A 177 15.02 -13.41 -11.88
N THR A 178 16.19 -12.80 -11.85
CA THR A 178 16.91 -12.50 -10.62
C THR A 178 16.41 -11.22 -9.95
N GLU A 179 16.70 -11.05 -8.66
CA GLU A 179 16.42 -9.81 -7.93
C GLU A 179 17.14 -8.60 -8.55
N GLU A 180 18.37 -8.80 -9.04
CA GLU A 180 19.14 -7.73 -9.68
C GLU A 180 18.49 -7.28 -11.00
N GLU A 181 18.06 -8.20 -11.85
CA GLU A 181 17.34 -7.87 -13.08
C GLU A 181 16.02 -7.14 -12.81
N LEU A 182 15.28 -7.57 -11.78
CA LEU A 182 14.06 -6.87 -11.37
C LEU A 182 14.38 -5.45 -10.89
N PHE A 183 15.46 -5.28 -10.13
CA PHE A 183 15.92 -3.97 -9.66
C PHE A 183 16.41 -3.08 -10.81
N GLU A 184 17.13 -3.61 -11.78
CA GLU A 184 17.56 -2.89 -12.99
C GLU A 184 16.34 -2.39 -13.79
N ASN A 185 15.30 -3.22 -13.92
CA ASN A 185 14.06 -2.84 -14.58
C ASN A 185 13.30 -1.73 -13.80
N LEU A 186 13.30 -1.80 -12.47
CA LEU A 186 12.77 -0.72 -11.63
C LEU A 186 13.56 0.57 -11.80
N THR A 187 14.88 0.50 -11.81
CA THR A 187 15.77 1.65 -12.03
C THR A 187 15.49 2.31 -13.37
N TYR A 188 15.43 1.51 -14.43
CA TYR A 188 15.10 2.01 -15.77
C TYR A 188 13.74 2.72 -15.80
N PHE A 189 12.73 2.16 -15.16
CA PHE A 189 11.42 2.80 -15.02
C PHE A 189 11.52 4.14 -14.29
N LEU A 190 12.20 4.18 -13.14
CA LEU A 190 12.36 5.39 -12.34
C LEU A 190 13.11 6.50 -13.09
N GLU A 191 14.17 6.17 -13.81
CA GLU A 191 14.93 7.14 -14.65
C GLU A 191 14.06 7.81 -15.71
N LYS A 192 13.03 7.13 -16.22
CA LYS A 192 12.10 7.68 -17.21
C LYS A 192 10.99 8.52 -16.58
N VAL A 193 10.45 8.07 -15.43
CA VAL A 193 9.24 8.71 -14.87
C VAL A 193 9.56 9.83 -13.87
N ILE A 194 10.62 9.72 -13.07
CA ILE A 194 10.92 10.71 -12.02
C ILE A 194 11.16 12.10 -12.57
N PRO A 195 11.90 12.33 -13.69
CA PRO A 195 12.04 13.66 -14.29
C PRO A 195 10.70 14.27 -14.77
N VAL A 196 9.72 13.43 -15.08
CA VAL A 196 8.35 13.87 -15.40
C VAL A 196 7.60 14.25 -14.13
N CYS A 197 7.75 13.46 -13.08
CA CYS A 197 7.15 13.71 -11.77
C CYS A 197 7.61 15.03 -11.18
N GLU A 198 8.89 15.37 -11.28
CA GLU A 198 9.45 16.67 -10.89
C GLU A 198 8.77 17.84 -11.58
N LYS A 199 8.63 17.75 -12.93
CA LYS A 199 7.97 18.79 -13.73
C LYS A 199 6.46 18.87 -13.48
N ALA A 200 5.85 17.74 -13.13
CA ALA A 200 4.41 17.63 -12.92
C ALA A 200 3.99 17.87 -11.46
N ASP A 201 4.95 18.04 -10.55
CA ASP A 201 4.74 18.12 -9.11
C ASP A 201 3.90 16.95 -8.58
N VAL A 202 4.32 15.70 -8.90
CA VAL A 202 3.65 14.47 -8.47
C VAL A 202 4.67 13.57 -7.78
N LYS A 203 4.49 13.28 -6.52
CA LYS A 203 5.33 12.38 -5.74
C LYS A 203 5.00 10.92 -6.06
N MET A 204 6.02 10.14 -6.36
CA MET A 204 5.92 8.68 -6.45
C MET A 204 6.22 8.07 -5.09
N ALA A 205 5.48 7.03 -4.71
CA ALA A 205 5.64 6.35 -3.43
C ALA A 205 5.56 4.82 -3.63
N ILE A 206 6.71 4.14 -3.69
CA ILE A 206 6.72 2.69 -3.85
C ILE A 206 6.25 1.99 -2.58
N HIS A 207 5.32 1.03 -2.75
CA HIS A 207 4.80 0.21 -1.67
C HIS A 207 5.71 -1.00 -1.43
N PRO A 208 6.11 -1.32 -0.18
CA PRO A 208 6.95 -2.47 0.12
C PRO A 208 6.25 -3.79 -0.22
N ASP A 209 7.05 -4.84 -0.35
CA ASP A 209 6.55 -6.19 -0.58
C ASP A 209 5.67 -6.66 0.59
N ASP A 210 4.61 -7.40 0.31
CA ASP A 210 3.68 -7.95 1.31
C ASP A 210 3.34 -9.41 0.98
N PRO A 211 3.97 -10.34 1.68
CA PRO A 211 4.98 -10.19 2.72
C PRO A 211 6.35 -9.71 2.19
N PRO A 212 7.26 -9.23 3.07
CA PRO A 212 8.56 -8.69 2.69
C PRO A 212 9.62 -9.78 2.51
N TRP A 213 9.31 -10.80 1.71
CA TRP A 213 10.18 -11.88 1.27
C TRP A 213 9.69 -12.50 -0.02
N GLU A 214 10.50 -13.34 -0.62
CA GLU A 214 10.17 -14.04 -1.87
C GLU A 214 8.95 -14.94 -1.71
N LEU A 215 8.14 -15.01 -2.76
CA LEU A 215 6.99 -15.89 -2.88
C LEU A 215 7.18 -16.78 -4.09
N PHE A 216 7.18 -18.10 -3.89
CA PHE A 216 7.36 -19.09 -4.96
C PHE A 216 8.64 -18.90 -5.78
N GLY A 217 9.70 -18.34 -5.16
CA GLY A 217 10.96 -18.04 -5.84
C GLY A 217 10.91 -16.78 -6.73
N PHE A 218 9.79 -16.07 -6.82
CA PHE A 218 9.75 -14.80 -7.56
C PHE A 218 10.45 -13.69 -6.77
N PRO A 219 11.35 -12.92 -7.43
CA PRO A 219 12.17 -11.92 -6.75
C PRO A 219 11.35 -10.78 -6.16
N ARG A 220 11.88 -10.15 -5.12
CA ARG A 220 11.33 -8.99 -4.43
C ARG A 220 12.43 -7.96 -4.19
N VAL A 221 12.11 -6.67 -4.31
CA VAL A 221 13.08 -5.56 -4.26
C VAL A 221 12.78 -4.49 -3.21
N THR A 222 11.75 -4.71 -2.36
CA THR A 222 11.29 -3.73 -1.36
C THR A 222 11.05 -4.38 0.01
N LYS A 223 12.03 -5.16 0.50
CA LYS A 223 11.88 -6.05 1.66
C LYS A 223 12.35 -5.46 2.99
N ASN A 224 13.32 -4.54 2.94
CA ASN A 224 14.04 -4.05 4.12
C ASN A 224 14.68 -2.68 3.87
N LEU A 225 15.29 -2.10 4.91
CA LEU A 225 15.96 -0.79 4.82
C LEU A 225 17.01 -0.71 3.72
N GLY A 226 17.78 -1.77 3.51
CA GLY A 226 18.82 -1.83 2.46
C GLY A 226 18.21 -1.67 1.06
N ASP A 227 17.14 -2.41 0.77
CA ASP A 227 16.40 -2.32 -0.49
C ASP A 227 15.80 -0.91 -0.68
N LEU A 228 15.18 -0.36 0.37
CA LEU A 228 14.59 0.98 0.33
C LEU A 228 15.65 2.04 0.00
N LYS A 229 16.81 2.00 0.66
CA LYS A 229 17.94 2.90 0.36
C LYS A 229 18.45 2.72 -1.08
N LYS A 230 18.56 1.47 -1.55
CA LYS A 230 18.98 1.15 -2.93
C LYS A 230 18.04 1.81 -3.95
N ILE A 231 16.71 1.74 -3.74
CA ILE A 231 15.69 2.35 -4.61
C ILE A 231 15.78 3.88 -4.58
N LEU A 232 15.92 4.49 -3.40
CA LEU A 232 16.01 5.94 -3.28
C LEU A 232 17.27 6.49 -3.96
N ASN A 233 18.37 5.75 -3.89
CA ASN A 233 19.65 6.11 -4.50
C ASN A 233 19.70 5.83 -6.02
N ALA A 234 18.83 4.94 -6.55
CA ALA A 234 18.77 4.66 -7.98
C ALA A 234 18.43 5.92 -8.80
N VAL A 235 17.52 6.76 -8.28
CA VAL A 235 17.25 8.11 -8.79
C VAL A 235 17.08 9.02 -7.59
N ASP A 236 18.12 9.76 -7.22
CA ASP A 236 18.10 10.67 -6.08
C ASP A 236 17.31 11.94 -6.40
N SER A 237 16.02 11.90 -6.09
CA SER A 237 15.06 12.98 -6.30
C SER A 237 14.04 13.01 -5.16
N PRO A 238 13.63 14.18 -4.68
CA PRO A 238 12.57 14.28 -3.67
C PRO A 238 11.21 13.80 -4.16
N TYR A 239 11.07 13.49 -5.44
CA TYR A 239 9.85 12.91 -6.03
C TYR A 239 9.87 11.38 -6.11
N ASN A 240 11.06 10.75 -5.95
CA ASN A 240 11.21 9.32 -5.77
C ASN A 240 11.16 9.00 -4.28
N GLY A 241 10.09 8.42 -3.79
CA GLY A 241 9.89 8.16 -2.37
C GLY A 241 9.16 6.86 -2.08
N LEU A 242 8.77 6.72 -0.84
CA LEU A 242 8.29 5.48 -0.26
C LEU A 242 6.87 5.61 0.29
N THR A 243 6.11 4.54 0.18
CA THR A 243 4.98 4.26 1.05
C THR A 243 5.51 3.44 2.23
N LEU A 244 5.51 4.01 3.43
CA LEU A 244 5.81 3.24 4.64
C LEU A 244 4.56 2.42 4.99
N CYS A 245 4.56 1.13 4.68
CA CYS A 245 3.53 0.21 5.16
C CYS A 245 4.07 -0.54 6.38
N THR A 246 3.60 -0.17 7.57
CA THR A 246 4.10 -0.74 8.83
C THR A 246 3.79 -2.23 8.94
N GLY A 247 2.62 -2.67 8.45
CA GLY A 247 2.27 -4.08 8.49
C GLY A 247 2.98 -4.93 7.43
N SER A 248 3.35 -4.36 6.27
CA SER A 248 4.13 -5.10 5.27
C SER A 248 5.58 -5.27 5.70
N LEU A 249 6.29 -4.17 5.97
CA LEU A 249 7.68 -4.23 6.44
C LEU A 249 7.79 -4.91 7.80
N GLY A 250 6.89 -4.57 8.73
CA GLY A 250 6.89 -5.10 10.08
C GLY A 250 6.40 -6.56 10.19
N ALA A 251 5.94 -7.19 9.10
CA ALA A 251 5.72 -8.64 9.07
C ALA A 251 7.04 -9.43 9.20
N ASN A 252 8.17 -8.82 8.86
CA ASN A 252 9.50 -9.34 9.17
C ASN A 252 10.01 -8.69 10.47
N PRO A 253 10.18 -9.46 11.56
CA PRO A 253 10.63 -8.93 12.85
C PRO A 253 12.08 -8.41 12.83
N GLU A 254 12.85 -8.69 11.79
CA GLU A 254 14.19 -8.12 11.59
C GLU A 254 14.15 -6.68 11.10
N ASN A 255 13.02 -6.19 10.60
CA ASN A 255 12.85 -4.81 10.19
C ASN A 255 12.52 -3.91 11.39
N ASP A 256 13.47 -3.10 11.83
CA ASP A 256 13.21 -2.02 12.79
C ASP A 256 12.54 -0.84 12.07
N LEU A 257 11.23 -0.71 12.26
CA LEU A 257 10.44 0.34 11.61
C LEU A 257 10.80 1.75 12.10
N VAL A 258 11.25 1.89 13.33
CA VAL A 258 11.70 3.18 13.89
C VAL A 258 13.02 3.58 13.24
N GLU A 259 13.96 2.64 13.12
CA GLU A 259 15.21 2.87 12.37
C GLU A 259 14.92 3.23 10.90
N ILE A 260 14.04 2.49 10.24
CA ILE A 260 13.64 2.78 8.85
C ILE A 260 13.11 4.21 8.73
N ILE A 261 12.23 4.64 9.64
CA ILE A 261 11.67 6.01 9.61
C ILE A 261 12.76 7.05 9.79
N HIS A 262 13.68 6.88 10.72
CA HIS A 262 14.76 7.84 10.93
C HIS A 262 15.74 7.92 9.74
N GLU A 263 16.00 6.79 9.09
CA GLU A 263 16.97 6.72 7.99
C GLU A 263 16.45 7.25 6.65
N VAL A 264 15.13 7.14 6.40
CA VAL A 264 14.52 7.52 5.12
C VAL A 264 13.31 8.45 5.26
N GLY A 265 13.08 9.02 6.44
CA GLY A 265 11.86 9.78 6.78
C GLY A 265 11.52 10.90 5.81
N SER A 266 12.51 11.67 5.35
CA SER A 266 12.32 12.76 4.38
C SER A 266 11.80 12.29 3.01
N ARG A 267 11.88 11.00 2.73
CA ARG A 267 11.45 10.36 1.48
C ARG A 267 10.18 9.50 1.67
N ILE A 268 9.60 9.46 2.86
CA ILE A 268 8.30 8.85 3.09
C ILE A 268 7.23 9.83 2.61
N HIS A 269 6.53 9.47 1.55
CA HIS A 269 5.49 10.31 0.95
C HIS A 269 4.08 9.90 1.37
N PHE A 270 3.92 8.65 1.82
CA PHE A 270 2.65 8.08 2.22
C PHE A 270 2.86 7.04 3.34
N VAL A 271 1.88 6.90 4.22
CA VAL A 271 1.95 5.92 5.32
C VAL A 271 0.69 5.07 5.37
N HIS A 272 0.90 3.75 5.40
CA HIS A 272 -0.07 2.74 5.78
C HIS A 272 0.23 2.31 7.21
N PHE A 273 -0.65 2.66 8.12
CA PHE A 273 -0.48 2.41 9.54
C PHE A 273 -1.27 1.17 9.95
N ARG A 274 -0.61 0.01 9.98
CA ARG A 274 -1.22 -1.30 10.19
C ARG A 274 -0.41 -2.09 11.20
N ASN A 275 -1.08 -2.76 12.16
CA ASN A 275 -0.46 -3.68 13.09
C ASN A 275 -0.61 -5.13 12.63
N VAL A 276 0.33 -5.98 12.99
CA VAL A 276 0.34 -7.43 12.76
C VAL A 276 0.77 -8.17 14.00
N GLU A 277 0.27 -9.38 14.18
CA GLU A 277 0.69 -10.30 15.26
C GLU A 277 1.52 -11.43 14.68
N PHE A 278 2.73 -11.63 15.20
CA PHE A 278 3.59 -12.77 14.85
C PHE A 278 3.08 -14.04 15.50
N LEU A 279 2.86 -15.06 14.68
CA LEU A 279 2.37 -16.37 15.13
C LEU A 279 3.42 -17.48 14.98
N GLY A 280 4.60 -17.11 14.48
CA GLY A 280 5.73 -18.00 14.24
C GLY A 280 6.61 -17.51 13.09
N GLU A 281 7.56 -18.33 12.70
CA GLU A 281 8.45 -18.01 11.60
C GLU A 281 7.66 -17.82 10.29
N ARG A 282 7.76 -16.63 9.69
CA ARG A 282 7.03 -16.21 8.48
C ARG A 282 5.52 -16.54 8.53
N LYS A 283 4.96 -16.43 9.75
CA LYS A 283 3.52 -16.57 10.00
C LYS A 283 3.04 -15.39 10.81
N PHE A 284 2.05 -14.67 10.27
CA PHE A 284 1.46 -13.50 10.92
C PHE A 284 0.00 -13.34 10.53
N LYS A 285 -0.77 -12.68 11.37
CA LYS A 285 -2.11 -12.20 11.03
C LYS A 285 -2.19 -10.68 11.22
N GLU A 286 -3.14 -10.07 10.55
CA GLU A 286 -3.48 -8.67 10.77
C GLU A 286 -4.34 -8.52 12.03
N THR A 287 -4.16 -7.42 12.75
CA THR A 287 -4.82 -7.20 14.05
C THR A 287 -5.50 -5.84 14.09
N ALA A 288 -6.14 -5.52 15.23
CA ALA A 288 -6.49 -4.15 15.53
C ALA A 288 -5.23 -3.27 15.64
N HIS A 289 -5.39 -1.97 15.44
CA HIS A 289 -4.28 -1.02 15.34
C HIS A 289 -3.50 -0.76 16.64
N PRO A 290 -4.08 -0.83 17.87
CA PRO A 290 -3.32 -0.60 19.09
C PRO A 290 -2.13 -1.55 19.26
N SER A 291 -1.02 -1.05 19.85
CA SER A 291 0.19 -1.84 20.10
C SER A 291 -0.08 -3.10 20.93
N THR A 292 -1.07 -3.06 21.82
CA THR A 292 -1.45 -4.20 22.68
C THR A 292 -2.09 -5.37 21.92
N GLU A 293 -2.55 -5.13 20.69
CA GLU A 293 -3.28 -6.10 19.89
C GLU A 293 -2.39 -6.86 18.89
N GLY A 294 -1.14 -6.43 18.74
CA GLY A 294 -0.19 -7.01 17.79
C GLY A 294 1.24 -6.97 18.30
N SER A 295 2.17 -7.20 17.40
CA SER A 295 3.60 -7.29 17.70
C SER A 295 4.38 -6.02 17.46
N LEU A 296 3.75 -5.01 16.82
CA LEU A 296 4.42 -3.74 16.48
C LEU A 296 4.14 -2.67 17.54
N ASP A 297 5.16 -1.90 17.89
CA ASP A 297 5.01 -0.74 18.78
C ASP A 297 4.52 0.48 18.00
N MET A 298 3.22 0.56 17.85
CA MET A 298 2.56 1.60 17.05
C MET A 298 2.75 3.01 17.65
N TYR A 299 2.98 3.10 18.97
CA TYR A 299 3.30 4.39 19.62
C TYR A 299 4.66 4.90 19.16
N HIS A 300 5.73 4.09 19.23
CA HIS A 300 7.07 4.52 18.83
C HIS A 300 7.16 4.76 17.32
N ILE A 301 6.43 4.00 16.50
CA ILE A 301 6.32 4.26 15.05
C ILE A 301 5.69 5.64 14.79
N MET A 302 4.56 5.97 15.44
CA MET A 302 3.93 7.29 15.28
C MET A 302 4.86 8.39 15.79
N LYS A 303 5.56 8.15 16.89
CA LYS A 303 6.52 9.12 17.48
C LYS A 303 7.67 9.42 16.54
N ALA A 304 8.24 8.39 15.91
CA ALA A 304 9.29 8.57 14.90
C ALA A 304 8.79 9.38 13.69
N LEU A 305 7.59 9.09 13.18
CA LEU A 305 6.99 9.89 12.09
C LEU A 305 6.81 11.36 12.45
N VAL A 306 6.41 11.65 13.70
CA VAL A 306 6.28 13.03 14.20
C VAL A 306 7.65 13.70 14.32
N GLN A 307 8.66 12.99 14.83
CA GLN A 307 10.03 13.48 14.97
C GLN A 307 10.68 13.80 13.63
N GLU A 308 10.41 13.00 12.59
CA GLU A 308 10.87 13.27 11.22
C GLU A 308 10.05 14.33 10.50
N GLY A 309 9.03 14.91 11.15
CA GLY A 309 8.20 15.97 10.58
C GLY A 309 7.30 15.50 9.44
N PHE A 310 6.91 14.21 9.42
CA PHE A 310 6.00 13.71 8.39
C PHE A 310 4.65 14.45 8.45
N ASP A 311 4.28 15.06 7.32
CA ASP A 311 3.05 15.85 7.18
C ASP A 311 2.12 15.33 6.06
N GLY A 312 2.55 14.28 5.36
CA GLY A 312 1.85 13.67 4.24
C GLY A 312 0.57 12.90 4.61
N PRO A 313 -0.06 12.28 3.60
CA PRO A 313 -1.19 11.38 3.81
C PRO A 313 -0.80 10.14 4.62
N ILE A 314 -1.65 9.80 5.59
CA ILE A 314 -1.55 8.60 6.41
C ILE A 314 -2.94 7.97 6.53
N ARG A 315 -3.03 6.66 6.44
CA ARG A 315 -4.29 5.93 6.58
C ARG A 315 -4.15 4.65 7.40
N PRO A 316 -5.22 4.21 8.09
CA PRO A 316 -5.31 2.82 8.50
C PRO A 316 -5.30 1.98 7.22
N ASP A 317 -4.46 0.95 7.18
CA ASP A 317 -4.35 0.09 6.00
C ASP A 317 -5.48 -0.94 5.99
N HIS A 318 -5.19 -2.19 6.29
CA HIS A 318 -6.20 -3.19 6.52
C HIS A 318 -6.72 -3.13 7.96
N GLY A 319 -7.93 -3.65 8.16
CA GLY A 319 -8.52 -3.88 9.46
C GLY A 319 -9.18 -5.25 9.50
N ARG A 320 -9.63 -5.62 10.70
CA ARG A 320 -10.42 -6.84 10.90
C ARG A 320 -11.83 -6.65 10.34
N THR A 321 -12.49 -7.75 10.02
CA THR A 321 -13.95 -7.77 9.82
C THR A 321 -14.61 -7.97 11.18
N VAL A 322 -15.33 -6.97 11.66
CA VAL A 322 -15.98 -6.93 12.98
C VAL A 322 -17.48 -6.75 12.83
N TRP A 323 -18.26 -7.16 13.85
CA TRP A 323 -19.70 -6.90 13.99
C TRP A 323 -20.55 -7.32 12.79
N GLY A 324 -20.15 -8.40 12.08
CA GLY A 324 -20.88 -8.91 10.92
C GLY A 324 -20.86 -8.00 9.69
N GLU A 325 -19.92 -7.10 9.58
CA GLU A 325 -19.75 -6.23 8.42
C GLU A 325 -19.52 -7.06 7.15
N VAL A 326 -20.17 -6.66 6.06
CA VAL A 326 -19.95 -7.23 4.72
C VAL A 326 -19.13 -6.24 3.90
N ALA A 327 -17.85 -6.53 3.76
CA ALA A 327 -16.91 -5.68 3.03
C ALA A 327 -15.83 -6.53 2.34
N MET A 328 -15.07 -5.88 1.46
CA MET A 328 -13.85 -6.47 0.91
C MET A 328 -12.92 -6.88 2.07
N PRO A 329 -12.34 -8.10 2.03
CA PRO A 329 -11.46 -8.58 3.09
C PRO A 329 -10.36 -7.57 3.46
N GLY A 330 -10.26 -7.24 4.75
CA GLY A 330 -9.34 -6.21 5.25
C GLY A 330 -9.80 -4.76 5.07
N TYR A 331 -10.87 -4.51 4.32
CA TYR A 331 -11.30 -3.15 3.95
C TYR A 331 -12.68 -2.76 4.46
N GLY A 332 -13.13 -3.34 5.58
CA GLY A 332 -14.35 -2.89 6.28
C GLY A 332 -14.24 -1.46 6.81
N LEU A 333 -15.38 -0.85 7.14
CA LEU A 333 -15.45 0.51 7.68
C LEU A 333 -15.05 0.56 9.15
N TYR A 334 -15.59 -0.36 9.96
CA TYR A 334 -15.60 -0.18 11.41
C TYR A 334 -14.20 -0.25 12.03
N ASP A 335 -13.46 -1.32 11.76
CA ASP A 335 -12.13 -1.49 12.36
C ASP A 335 -11.13 -0.46 11.84
N ARG A 336 -11.22 -0.08 10.57
CA ARG A 336 -10.40 0.99 10.01
C ARG A 336 -10.77 2.37 10.57
N ALA A 337 -12.04 2.63 10.86
CA ALA A 337 -12.45 3.87 11.52
C ALA A 337 -11.94 3.95 12.97
N MET A 338 -12.00 2.84 13.71
CA MET A 338 -11.38 2.74 15.04
C MET A 338 -9.85 2.95 14.94
N GLY A 339 -9.20 2.33 13.96
CA GLY A 339 -7.78 2.51 13.68
C GLY A 339 -7.41 3.97 13.42
N LEU A 340 -8.18 4.67 12.59
CA LEU A 340 -7.95 6.08 12.33
C LEU A 340 -8.07 6.94 13.60
N THR A 341 -9.08 6.68 14.42
CA THR A 341 -9.26 7.39 15.68
C THR A 341 -8.12 7.14 16.67
N TYR A 342 -7.64 5.89 16.72
CA TYR A 342 -6.45 5.54 17.50
C TYR A 342 -5.19 6.29 17.02
N MET A 343 -4.95 6.34 15.71
CA MET A 343 -3.83 7.08 15.12
C MET A 343 -3.88 8.56 15.48
N GLN A 344 -5.05 9.17 15.41
CA GLN A 344 -5.27 10.57 15.79
C GLN A 344 -5.01 10.80 17.28
N GLY A 345 -5.43 9.88 18.14
CA GLY A 345 -5.16 9.92 19.56
C GLY A 345 -3.66 9.83 19.90
N LEU A 346 -2.93 8.93 19.22
CA LEU A 346 -1.47 8.87 19.34
C LEU A 346 -0.80 10.18 18.91
N TYR A 347 -1.18 10.67 17.73
CA TYR A 347 -0.64 11.93 17.20
C TYR A 347 -0.91 13.10 18.14
N GLU A 348 -2.12 13.21 18.68
CA GLU A 348 -2.49 14.26 19.63
C GLU A 348 -1.64 14.17 20.91
N ALA A 349 -1.49 12.97 21.48
CA ALA A 349 -0.70 12.77 22.70
C ALA A 349 0.77 13.15 22.47
N ILE A 350 1.38 12.64 21.39
CA ILE A 350 2.79 12.88 21.06
C ILE A 350 3.03 14.36 20.75
N SER A 351 2.13 15.00 20.00
CA SER A 351 2.25 16.44 19.64
C SER A 351 2.13 17.37 20.83
N LYS A 352 1.55 16.91 21.94
CA LYS A 352 1.42 17.67 23.20
C LYS A 352 2.49 17.31 24.21
N GLU A 353 3.35 16.30 23.95
CA GLU A 353 4.50 16.02 24.82
C GLU A 353 5.42 17.24 24.85
N LYS A 354 5.63 17.80 26.03
CA LYS A 354 6.65 18.83 26.22
C LYS A 354 8.03 18.19 26.13
N PRO A 355 9.06 18.92 25.60
CA PRO A 355 10.43 18.45 25.70
C PRO A 355 10.76 18.18 27.19
N LEU A 356 11.36 17.02 27.47
CA LEU A 356 11.84 16.68 28.80
C LEU A 356 12.83 17.76 29.23
N GLY A 357 12.41 18.71 30.06
CA GLY A 357 13.30 19.83 30.56
C GLY A 357 12.58 21.13 30.84
N GLU A 358 11.39 21.38 30.38
CA GLU A 358 10.61 22.55 30.78
C GLU A 358 9.82 22.23 32.06
N HIS A 359 10.49 22.47 33.21
CA HIS A 359 9.80 22.48 34.49
C HIS A 359 8.86 23.68 34.56
N TYR A 360 7.65 23.46 35.07
CA TYR A 360 6.74 24.55 35.45
C TYR A 360 7.45 25.52 36.42
N GLU A 361 7.61 26.78 36.05
CA GLU A 361 7.80 27.87 37.00
C GLU A 361 6.45 28.27 37.56
#